data_8aa2cb90c08047625a77d373f920b140
#
_entry.id   8aa2cb90c08047625a77d373f920b140
#
_cell.length_a   1.000
_cell.length_b   1.000
_cell.length_c   1.000
_cell.angle_alpha   90.00
_cell.angle_beta   90.00
_cell.angle_gamma   90.00
#
_symmetry.space_group_name_H-M   'P 1'
#
loop_
_entity.id
_entity.type
_entity.pdbx_description
1 polymer ?
#
loop_
_entity_poly.entity_id
_entity_poly.type
_entity_poly.pdbx_seq_one_letter_code
_entity_poly.pdbx_strand_id
1 'polypeptide(L)'
;MLFVTGITGHTGRWFLQKLIEERYSGPLRILARQESDTSLLEKSGLNLEIFRGSLEDKAFLEKAMDGVQTILHISSIFFSENVMEAALKKDVQWAILVHTTGRYSKYKSASEEYIRIEEGILKKRDRMGITILRPTMIYGSSRDRNMYKLVDYLYRHTFFPLFGDGKNLMQPVHARDLGHAYYSVLKNREKTFNREYNLPGKSPLTYRNLVECVSRELGRKNIIVRVPLSLSVLGARIYNALTKKAVISVEQVLRMQEDKAFDYQDAARDFGYAPLSFEEGIREEVKEYLSAAGKNPKAK
;
A
#
# COMPACT_ATOMS: atom_id res chain seq x y z
N MET A 1 16.52 -0.57 -19.42
CA MET A 1 15.09 -1.00 -19.39
C MET A 1 14.60 -1.04 -17.95
N LEU A 2 13.41 -0.50 -17.67
CA LEU A 2 12.73 -0.57 -16.37
C LEU A 2 11.68 -1.69 -16.40
N PHE A 3 11.78 -2.66 -15.50
CA PHE A 3 10.78 -3.70 -15.31
C PHE A 3 9.85 -3.35 -14.15
N VAL A 4 8.53 -3.38 -14.39
CA VAL A 4 7.52 -2.97 -13.38
C VAL A 4 6.52 -4.09 -13.14
N THR A 5 6.29 -4.42 -11.88
CA THR A 5 5.21 -5.32 -11.46
C THR A 5 4.15 -4.54 -10.68
N GLY A 6 2.88 -4.93 -10.80
CA GLY A 6 1.80 -4.32 -10.04
C GLY A 6 1.33 -2.94 -10.55
N ILE A 7 1.72 -2.52 -11.75
CA ILE A 7 1.35 -1.22 -12.32
C ILE A 7 -0.17 -1.05 -12.54
N THR A 8 -0.91 -2.14 -12.75
CA THR A 8 -2.37 -2.12 -12.87
C THR A 8 -3.11 -2.04 -11.52
N GLY A 9 -2.36 -2.15 -10.43
CA GLY A 9 -2.86 -2.10 -9.05
C GLY A 9 -3.21 -0.68 -8.57
N HIS A 10 -3.62 -0.58 -7.30
CA HIS A 10 -4.09 0.66 -6.69
C HIS A 10 -3.08 1.81 -6.78
N THR A 11 -1.85 1.60 -6.29
CA THR A 11 -0.79 2.62 -6.35
C THR A 11 -0.07 2.65 -7.70
N GLY A 12 -0.01 1.49 -8.39
CA GLY A 12 0.63 1.37 -9.69
C GLY A 12 -0.01 2.22 -10.79
N ARG A 13 -1.34 2.41 -10.75
CA ARG A 13 -2.05 3.29 -11.71
C ARG A 13 -1.65 4.75 -11.56
N TRP A 14 -1.39 5.21 -10.36
CA TRP A 14 -0.88 6.57 -10.12
C TRP A 14 0.57 6.72 -10.59
N PHE A 15 1.36 5.66 -10.47
CA PHE A 15 2.69 5.63 -11.07
C PHE A 15 2.62 5.69 -12.60
N LEU A 16 1.72 4.91 -13.23
CA LEU A 16 1.48 4.96 -14.69
C LEU A 16 1.06 6.37 -15.12
N GLN A 17 0.11 6.97 -14.42
CA GLN A 17 -0.32 8.34 -14.71
C GLN A 17 0.86 9.31 -14.62
N LYS A 18 1.71 9.19 -13.60
CA LYS A 18 2.89 10.03 -13.44
C LYS A 18 3.90 9.84 -14.56
N LEU A 19 4.11 8.62 -15.03
CA LEU A 19 4.95 8.35 -16.22
C LEU A 19 4.43 9.05 -17.47
N ILE A 20 3.11 9.06 -17.67
CA ILE A 20 2.45 9.74 -18.81
C ILE A 20 2.61 11.26 -18.69
N GLU A 21 2.31 11.83 -17.53
CA GLU A 21 2.44 13.27 -17.24
C GLU A 21 3.86 13.78 -17.50
N GLU A 22 4.85 13.02 -17.06
CA GLU A 22 6.28 13.34 -17.22
C GLU A 22 6.87 12.93 -18.58
N ARG A 23 6.04 12.39 -19.48
CA ARG A 23 6.45 11.92 -20.82
C ARG A 23 7.67 11.00 -20.76
N TYR A 24 7.61 10.01 -19.85
CA TYR A 24 8.73 9.08 -19.67
C TYR A 24 9.08 8.38 -20.99
N SER A 25 10.32 8.53 -21.46
CA SER A 25 10.77 8.03 -22.77
C SER A 25 11.59 6.74 -22.70
N GLY A 26 11.93 6.27 -21.49
CA GLY A 26 12.72 5.05 -21.33
C GLY A 26 11.90 3.78 -21.67
N PRO A 27 12.57 2.69 -22.07
CA PRO A 27 11.88 1.43 -22.35
C PRO A 27 11.35 0.80 -21.04
N LEU A 28 10.09 0.38 -21.09
CA LEU A 28 9.37 -0.25 -19.98
C LEU A 28 9.02 -1.69 -20.33
N ARG A 29 9.22 -2.58 -19.40
CA ARG A 29 8.64 -3.93 -19.44
C ARG A 29 7.70 -4.11 -18.27
N ILE A 30 6.45 -4.45 -18.55
CA ILE A 30 5.38 -4.55 -17.57
C ILE A 30 5.01 -6.02 -17.37
N LEU A 31 5.04 -6.50 -16.13
CA LEU A 31 4.44 -7.78 -15.80
C LEU A 31 2.98 -7.59 -15.38
N ALA A 32 2.09 -8.17 -16.14
CA ALA A 32 0.65 -8.20 -15.87
C ALA A 32 0.18 -9.65 -15.73
N ARG A 33 -0.83 -9.91 -14.87
CA ARG A 33 -1.51 -11.21 -14.84
C ARG A 33 -2.39 -11.36 -16.08
N GLN A 34 -2.77 -12.59 -16.44
CA GLN A 34 -3.61 -12.87 -17.63
C GLN A 34 -4.90 -12.06 -17.61
N GLU A 35 -5.55 -11.98 -16.46
CA GLU A 35 -6.84 -11.29 -16.27
C GLU A 35 -6.73 -9.78 -16.01
N SER A 36 -5.51 -9.22 -15.98
CA SER A 36 -5.32 -7.80 -15.72
C SER A 36 -5.81 -6.94 -16.88
N ASP A 37 -6.60 -5.92 -16.58
CA ASP A 37 -6.94 -4.87 -17.54
C ASP A 37 -5.71 -4.00 -17.83
N THR A 38 -5.22 -4.07 -19.06
CA THR A 38 -4.06 -3.33 -19.58
C THR A 38 -4.42 -2.20 -20.53
N SER A 39 -5.68 -1.91 -20.72
CA SER A 39 -6.17 -0.92 -21.71
C SER A 39 -5.57 0.49 -21.51
N LEU A 40 -5.33 0.90 -20.26
CA LEU A 40 -4.66 2.17 -19.97
C LEU A 40 -3.17 2.16 -20.36
N LEU A 41 -2.50 1.02 -20.20
CA LEU A 41 -1.11 0.86 -20.61
C LEU A 41 -0.98 0.95 -22.13
N GLU A 42 -1.82 0.22 -22.86
CA GLU A 42 -1.83 0.17 -24.31
C GLU A 42 -2.13 1.54 -24.94
N LYS A 43 -2.95 2.36 -24.28
CA LYS A 43 -3.32 3.73 -24.70
C LYS A 43 -2.37 4.81 -24.16
N SER A 44 -1.38 4.46 -23.38
CA SER A 44 -0.52 5.44 -22.69
C SER A 44 0.44 6.20 -23.60
N GLY A 45 0.75 5.68 -24.79
CA GLY A 45 1.78 6.22 -25.68
C GLY A 45 3.21 6.02 -25.19
N LEU A 46 3.43 5.28 -24.09
CA LEU A 46 4.75 4.96 -23.57
C LEU A 46 5.41 3.84 -24.38
N ASN A 47 6.75 3.86 -24.44
CA ASN A 47 7.54 2.78 -25.02
C ASN A 47 7.54 1.58 -24.07
N LEU A 48 6.55 0.68 -24.19
CA LEU A 48 6.38 -0.44 -23.27
C LEU A 48 6.06 -1.75 -23.99
N GLU A 49 6.48 -2.86 -23.35
CA GLU A 49 6.08 -4.21 -23.67
C GLU A 49 5.39 -4.87 -22.47
N ILE A 50 4.33 -5.64 -22.73
CA ILE A 50 3.53 -6.29 -21.69
C ILE A 50 3.82 -7.78 -21.71
N PHE A 51 4.39 -8.28 -20.61
CA PHE A 51 4.59 -9.70 -20.35
C PHE A 51 3.45 -10.22 -19.46
N ARG A 52 2.70 -11.19 -19.95
CA ARG A 52 1.59 -11.78 -19.19
C ARG A 52 2.04 -13.08 -18.53
N GLY A 53 2.01 -13.12 -17.20
CA GLY A 53 2.44 -14.27 -16.43
C GLY A 53 2.29 -14.10 -14.92
N SER A 54 2.86 -15.04 -14.16
CA SER A 54 2.81 -15.08 -12.70
C SER A 54 4.16 -14.76 -12.07
N LEU A 55 4.13 -14.07 -10.92
CA LEU A 55 5.30 -13.86 -10.05
C LEU A 55 5.75 -15.15 -9.32
N GLU A 56 4.95 -16.22 -9.40
CA GLU A 56 5.28 -17.53 -8.86
C GLU A 56 6.11 -18.36 -9.86
N ASP A 57 6.02 -18.06 -11.14
CA ASP A 57 6.75 -18.76 -12.19
C ASP A 57 8.17 -18.19 -12.33
N LYS A 58 9.14 -18.87 -11.72
CA LYS A 58 10.55 -18.45 -11.72
C LYS A 58 11.16 -18.44 -13.11
N ALA A 59 10.84 -19.43 -13.96
CA ALA A 59 11.38 -19.51 -15.32
C ALA A 59 10.85 -18.36 -16.19
N PHE A 60 9.57 -18.04 -16.04
CA PHE A 60 8.96 -16.88 -16.67
C PHE A 60 9.62 -15.56 -16.21
N LEU A 61 9.84 -15.40 -14.89
CA LEU A 61 10.49 -14.22 -14.34
C LEU A 61 11.92 -14.03 -14.89
N GLU A 62 12.72 -15.11 -14.96
CA GLU A 62 14.07 -15.06 -15.52
C GLU A 62 14.05 -14.57 -16.98
N LYS A 63 13.12 -15.11 -17.79
CA LYS A 63 12.94 -14.65 -19.18
C LYS A 63 12.46 -13.20 -19.25
N ALA A 64 11.53 -12.82 -18.37
CA ALA A 64 10.99 -11.46 -18.33
C ALA A 64 12.03 -10.42 -17.89
N MET A 65 13.13 -10.82 -17.28
CA MET A 65 14.20 -9.92 -16.83
C MET A 65 15.39 -9.80 -17.80
N ASP A 66 15.32 -10.43 -18.98
CA ASP A 66 16.37 -10.27 -19.97
C ASP A 66 16.53 -8.80 -20.39
N GLY A 67 17.74 -8.24 -20.24
CA GLY A 67 18.08 -6.85 -20.56
C GLY A 67 17.50 -5.80 -19.61
N VAL A 68 16.91 -6.21 -18.48
CA VAL A 68 16.42 -5.30 -17.43
C VAL A 68 17.61 -4.74 -16.63
N GLN A 69 17.58 -3.45 -16.37
CA GLN A 69 18.59 -2.76 -15.55
C GLN A 69 18.03 -2.33 -14.20
N THR A 70 16.74 -2.00 -14.15
CA THR A 70 16.07 -1.52 -12.94
C THR A 70 14.72 -2.22 -12.78
N ILE A 71 14.40 -2.58 -11.55
CA ILE A 71 13.09 -3.15 -11.18
C ILE A 71 12.35 -2.18 -10.27
N LEU A 72 11.05 -2.00 -10.52
CA LEU A 72 10.11 -1.45 -9.58
C LEU A 72 9.04 -2.50 -9.27
N HIS A 73 9.15 -3.10 -8.09
CA HIS A 73 8.23 -4.14 -7.63
C HIS A 73 7.16 -3.55 -6.71
N ILE A 74 5.98 -3.23 -7.29
CA ILE A 74 4.83 -2.65 -6.56
C ILE A 74 3.89 -3.77 -6.04
N SER A 75 4.02 -4.97 -6.58
CA SER A 75 3.21 -6.12 -6.16
C SER A 75 3.50 -6.54 -4.71
N SER A 76 2.81 -7.57 -4.24
CA SER A 76 2.95 -8.05 -2.87
C SER A 76 4.39 -8.41 -2.50
N ILE A 77 4.83 -7.99 -1.31
CA ILE A 77 6.13 -8.33 -0.70
C ILE A 77 6.43 -9.83 -0.70
N PHE A 78 5.41 -10.69 -0.62
CA PHE A 78 5.57 -12.16 -0.62
C PHE A 78 6.18 -12.71 -1.92
N PHE A 79 6.16 -11.95 -3.02
CA PHE A 79 6.82 -12.31 -4.27
C PHE A 79 8.20 -11.69 -4.43
N SER A 80 8.63 -10.86 -3.50
CA SER A 80 9.91 -10.14 -3.61
C SER A 80 11.11 -11.09 -3.67
N GLU A 81 11.07 -12.23 -2.99
CA GLU A 81 12.15 -13.23 -3.03
C GLU A 81 12.30 -13.82 -4.44
N ASN A 82 11.20 -14.19 -5.11
CA ASN A 82 11.23 -14.72 -6.49
C ASN A 82 11.74 -13.66 -7.49
N VAL A 83 11.26 -12.41 -7.34
CA VAL A 83 11.71 -11.29 -8.17
C VAL A 83 13.20 -11.04 -8.00
N MET A 84 13.71 -11.05 -6.77
CA MET A 84 15.12 -10.84 -6.46
C MET A 84 16.01 -11.98 -6.93
N GLU A 85 15.52 -13.23 -6.86
CA GLU A 85 16.25 -14.38 -7.37
C GLU A 85 16.46 -14.28 -8.88
N ALA A 86 15.42 -13.97 -9.64
CA ALA A 86 15.49 -13.78 -11.08
C ALA A 86 16.36 -12.56 -11.44
N ALA A 87 16.25 -11.47 -10.70
CA ALA A 87 17.03 -10.25 -10.89
C ALA A 87 18.55 -10.51 -10.77
N LEU A 88 18.96 -11.26 -9.75
CA LEU A 88 20.36 -11.60 -9.52
C LEU A 88 20.95 -12.51 -10.58
N LYS A 89 20.14 -13.40 -11.18
CA LYS A 89 20.56 -14.27 -12.30
C LYS A 89 20.74 -13.49 -13.60
N LYS A 90 20.11 -12.33 -13.72
CA LYS A 90 20.10 -11.49 -14.92
C LYS A 90 20.91 -10.19 -14.75
N ASP A 91 21.75 -10.13 -13.72
CA ASP A 91 22.64 -9.00 -13.42
C ASP A 91 21.94 -7.64 -13.39
N VAL A 92 20.70 -7.62 -12.88
CA VAL A 92 19.95 -6.38 -12.67
C VAL A 92 20.71 -5.50 -11.68
N GLN A 93 20.84 -4.23 -12.01
CA GLN A 93 21.68 -3.31 -11.23
C GLN A 93 20.96 -2.70 -10.02
N TRP A 94 19.64 -2.53 -10.10
CA TRP A 94 18.87 -1.85 -9.07
C TRP A 94 17.45 -2.39 -8.94
N ALA A 95 17.06 -2.72 -7.71
CA ALA A 95 15.69 -3.08 -7.36
C ALA A 95 15.08 -2.06 -6.39
N ILE A 96 13.92 -1.54 -6.74
CA ILE A 96 13.06 -0.71 -5.88
C ILE A 96 11.88 -1.58 -5.48
N LEU A 97 11.77 -1.89 -4.19
CA LEU A 97 10.80 -2.84 -3.66
C LEU A 97 9.81 -2.12 -2.74
N VAL A 98 8.52 -2.24 -3.05
CA VAL A 98 7.45 -1.68 -2.22
C VAL A 98 7.03 -2.74 -1.21
N HIS A 99 7.45 -2.55 0.03
CA HIS A 99 7.17 -3.42 1.17
C HIS A 99 6.07 -2.84 2.07
N THR A 100 6.25 -2.84 3.40
CA THR A 100 5.24 -2.34 4.34
C THR A 100 5.84 -1.93 5.68
N THR A 101 5.29 -0.89 6.31
CA THR A 101 5.57 -0.57 7.72
C THR A 101 5.02 -1.63 8.68
N GLY A 102 4.26 -2.61 8.20
CA GLY A 102 3.81 -3.76 9.00
C GLY A 102 4.94 -4.55 9.65
N ARG A 103 6.17 -4.47 9.10
CA ARG A 103 7.37 -5.08 9.72
C ARG A 103 7.68 -4.55 11.12
N TYR A 104 7.22 -3.36 11.45
CA TYR A 104 7.48 -2.73 12.76
C TYR A 104 6.45 -3.10 13.83
N SER A 105 5.43 -3.91 13.49
CA SER A 105 4.48 -4.38 14.50
C SER A 105 5.20 -5.21 15.55
N LYS A 106 4.88 -4.96 16.83
CA LYS A 106 5.38 -5.75 17.98
C LYS A 106 4.77 -7.15 18.03
N TYR A 107 3.73 -7.40 17.26
CA TYR A 107 3.05 -8.69 17.19
C TYR A 107 3.65 -9.55 16.07
N LYS A 108 4.32 -10.64 16.46
CA LYS A 108 5.05 -11.52 15.54
C LYS A 108 4.20 -12.09 14.43
N SER A 109 2.95 -12.49 14.69
CA SER A 109 2.05 -13.01 13.66
C SER A 109 1.81 -12.03 12.50
N ALA A 110 2.07 -10.73 12.75
CA ALA A 110 1.89 -9.68 11.75
C ALA A 110 3.19 -9.23 11.08
N SER A 111 4.33 -9.35 11.77
CA SER A 111 5.60 -8.76 11.34
C SER A 111 6.67 -9.77 10.94
N GLU A 112 6.65 -10.97 11.51
CA GLU A 112 7.75 -11.94 11.41
C GLU A 112 8.09 -12.30 9.95
N GLU A 113 7.08 -12.56 9.13
CA GLU A 113 7.31 -12.91 7.73
C GLU A 113 7.80 -11.71 6.91
N TYR A 114 7.29 -10.50 7.16
CA TYR A 114 7.80 -9.29 6.52
C TYR A 114 9.26 -9.02 6.86
N ILE A 115 9.63 -9.21 8.13
CA ILE A 115 11.01 -9.07 8.60
C ILE A 115 11.89 -10.11 7.90
N ARG A 116 11.51 -11.38 7.91
CA ARG A 116 12.26 -12.48 7.29
C ARG A 116 12.56 -12.21 5.81
N ILE A 117 11.52 -11.86 5.04
CA ILE A 117 11.65 -11.58 3.60
C ILE A 117 12.60 -10.40 3.39
N GLU A 118 12.36 -9.29 4.08
CA GLU A 118 13.11 -8.06 3.84
C GLU A 118 14.57 -8.19 4.26
N GLU A 119 14.86 -8.80 5.41
CA GLU A 119 16.23 -9.05 5.85
C GLU A 119 16.97 -10.01 4.92
N GLY A 120 16.29 -11.05 4.42
CA GLY A 120 16.84 -11.96 3.42
C GLY A 120 17.20 -11.25 2.11
N ILE A 121 16.43 -10.25 1.72
CA ILE A 121 16.68 -9.42 0.54
C ILE A 121 17.83 -8.44 0.79
N LEU A 122 17.85 -7.76 1.93
CA LEU A 122 18.87 -6.76 2.25
C LEU A 122 20.29 -7.34 2.35
N LYS A 123 20.43 -8.63 2.66
CA LYS A 123 21.72 -9.35 2.60
C LYS A 123 22.34 -9.44 1.19
N LYS A 124 21.58 -9.07 0.15
CA LYS A 124 22.04 -9.14 -1.26
C LYS A 124 22.54 -7.78 -1.79
N ARG A 125 22.68 -6.78 -0.92
CA ARG A 125 23.09 -5.40 -1.27
C ARG A 125 24.52 -5.30 -1.84
N ASP A 126 25.35 -6.25 -1.55
CA ASP A 126 26.70 -6.38 -2.12
C ASP A 126 26.70 -6.76 -3.60
N ARG A 127 25.60 -7.34 -4.08
CA ARG A 127 25.44 -7.85 -5.45
C ARG A 127 24.65 -6.93 -6.36
N MET A 128 23.73 -6.13 -5.80
CA MET A 128 22.90 -5.17 -6.54
C MET A 128 22.37 -4.07 -5.61
N GLY A 129 22.09 -2.89 -6.15
CA GLY A 129 21.43 -1.83 -5.39
C GLY A 129 20.00 -2.21 -4.99
N ILE A 130 19.65 -1.99 -3.73
CA ILE A 130 18.31 -2.31 -3.21
C ILE A 130 17.75 -1.10 -2.47
N THR A 131 16.62 -0.60 -2.95
CA THR A 131 15.85 0.46 -2.30
C THR A 131 14.54 -0.11 -1.79
N ILE A 132 14.24 0.08 -0.52
CA ILE A 132 13.00 -0.38 0.11
C ILE A 132 12.09 0.81 0.40
N LEU A 133 10.85 0.73 -0.04
CA LEU A 133 9.80 1.70 0.23
C LEU A 133 8.74 1.06 1.11
N ARG A 134 8.47 1.62 2.29
CA ARG A 134 7.52 1.06 3.25
C ARG A 134 6.34 2.01 3.47
N PRO A 135 5.28 1.90 2.65
CA PRO A 135 4.05 2.63 2.91
C PRO A 135 3.39 2.19 4.21
N THR A 136 2.64 3.10 4.81
CA THR A 136 1.67 2.81 5.86
C THR A 136 0.36 2.29 5.26
N MET A 137 -0.78 2.40 5.96
CA MET A 137 -2.09 2.02 5.43
C MET A 137 -2.42 2.86 4.18
N ILE A 138 -2.54 2.20 3.04
CA ILE A 138 -2.81 2.84 1.75
C ILE A 138 -4.31 3.03 1.59
N TYR A 139 -4.74 4.24 1.15
CA TYR A 139 -6.13 4.58 0.84
C TYR A 139 -6.22 5.46 -0.42
N GLY A 140 -7.43 5.85 -0.84
CA GLY A 140 -7.63 6.84 -1.88
C GLY A 140 -8.51 6.41 -3.05
N SER A 141 -9.20 5.27 -2.96
CA SER A 141 -10.24 4.87 -3.93
C SER A 141 -10.99 3.63 -3.49
N SER A 142 -12.06 3.27 -4.21
CA SER A 142 -12.81 2.00 -4.05
C SER A 142 -11.95 0.73 -4.18
N ARG A 143 -10.68 0.86 -4.56
CA ARG A 143 -9.74 -0.26 -4.70
C ARG A 143 -9.00 -0.60 -3.41
N ASP A 144 -9.03 0.28 -2.42
CA ASP A 144 -8.49 -0.05 -1.11
C ASP A 144 -9.45 -0.96 -0.33
N ARG A 145 -8.89 -1.72 0.61
CA ARG A 145 -9.65 -2.74 1.34
C ARG A 145 -10.00 -2.34 2.77
N ASN A 146 -9.50 -1.21 3.24
CA ASN A 146 -9.61 -0.80 4.63
C ASN A 146 -10.43 0.48 4.76
N MET A 147 -9.98 1.57 4.16
CA MET A 147 -10.63 2.88 4.28
C MET A 147 -11.98 2.88 3.57
N TYR A 148 -12.07 2.30 2.39
CA TYR A 148 -13.34 2.18 1.67
C TYR A 148 -14.42 1.43 2.48
N LYS A 149 -14.03 0.39 3.24
CA LYS A 149 -14.97 -0.31 4.14
C LYS A 149 -15.39 0.57 5.32
N LEU A 150 -14.47 1.40 5.84
CA LEU A 150 -14.82 2.36 6.90
C LEU A 150 -15.78 3.41 6.37
N VAL A 151 -15.55 3.96 5.19
CA VAL A 151 -16.43 4.90 4.50
C VAL A 151 -17.82 4.29 4.30
N ASP A 152 -17.89 3.07 3.75
CA ASP A 152 -19.16 2.34 3.53
C ASP A 152 -19.91 2.10 4.85
N TYR A 153 -19.19 1.67 5.89
CA TYR A 153 -19.78 1.44 7.20
C TYR A 153 -20.36 2.72 7.80
N LEU A 154 -19.60 3.82 7.83
CA LEU A 154 -20.05 5.09 8.37
C LEU A 154 -21.18 5.71 7.55
N TYR A 155 -21.23 5.48 6.27
CA TYR A 155 -22.33 5.93 5.42
C TYR A 155 -23.64 5.18 5.74
N ARG A 156 -23.58 3.87 6.02
CA ARG A 156 -24.77 3.02 6.23
C ARG A 156 -25.28 2.99 7.66
N HIS A 157 -24.42 3.28 8.65
CA HIS A 157 -24.75 3.10 10.07
C HIS A 157 -24.65 4.40 10.83
N THR A 158 -25.52 4.57 11.83
CA THR A 158 -25.51 5.72 12.73
C THR A 158 -24.48 5.55 13.85
N PHE A 159 -24.26 4.31 14.30
CA PHE A 159 -23.33 4.02 15.40
C PHE A 159 -22.05 3.41 14.86
N PHE A 160 -20.91 3.85 15.43
CA PHE A 160 -19.60 3.28 15.13
C PHE A 160 -18.96 2.72 16.40
N PRO A 161 -18.70 1.41 16.50
CA PRO A 161 -18.02 0.83 17.65
C PRO A 161 -16.51 1.13 17.56
N LEU A 162 -16.00 1.91 18.50
CA LEU A 162 -14.59 2.23 18.64
C LEU A 162 -13.98 1.32 19.72
N PHE A 163 -13.19 0.36 19.30
CA PHE A 163 -12.52 -0.59 20.19
C PHE A 163 -11.32 0.07 20.88
N GLY A 164 -11.33 0.07 22.22
CA GLY A 164 -10.35 0.78 23.04
C GLY A 164 -10.71 2.26 23.21
N ASP A 165 -9.70 3.10 23.41
CA ASP A 165 -9.90 4.55 23.63
C ASP A 165 -9.77 5.37 22.32
N GLY A 166 -9.30 4.75 21.25
CA GLY A 166 -9.09 5.36 19.94
C GLY A 166 -7.97 6.40 19.88
N LYS A 167 -7.09 6.41 20.88
CA LYS A 167 -5.93 7.34 20.93
C LYS A 167 -4.73 6.87 20.14
N ASN A 168 -4.70 5.59 19.75
CA ASN A 168 -3.63 5.05 18.91
C ASN A 168 -3.49 5.86 17.62
N LEU A 169 -2.24 6.10 17.24
CA LEU A 169 -1.91 6.91 16.08
C LEU A 169 -1.98 6.10 14.79
N MET A 170 -2.58 6.72 13.78
CA MET A 170 -2.61 6.23 12.40
C MET A 170 -2.03 7.32 11.50
N GLN A 171 -1.37 6.92 10.42
CA GLN A 171 -0.80 7.86 9.44
C GLN A 171 -1.02 7.30 8.02
N PRO A 172 -2.28 7.23 7.56
CA PRO A 172 -2.59 6.65 6.25
C PRO A 172 -1.98 7.48 5.12
N VAL A 173 -1.54 6.79 4.06
CA VAL A 173 -0.96 7.42 2.87
C VAL A 173 -1.88 7.27 1.67
N HIS A 174 -2.06 8.35 0.92
CA HIS A 174 -2.86 8.33 -0.30
C HIS A 174 -2.12 7.60 -1.43
N ALA A 175 -2.84 6.77 -2.19
CA ALA A 175 -2.26 5.97 -3.28
C ALA A 175 -1.56 6.82 -4.35
N ARG A 176 -2.04 8.06 -4.60
CA ARG A 176 -1.43 9.02 -5.52
C ARG A 176 -0.03 9.42 -5.07
N ASP A 177 0.14 9.71 -3.79
CA ASP A 177 1.44 10.13 -3.23
C ASP A 177 2.48 9.02 -3.38
N LEU A 178 2.07 7.76 -3.26
CA LEU A 178 2.94 6.61 -3.50
C LEU A 178 3.32 6.48 -4.97
N GLY A 179 2.36 6.63 -5.88
CA GLY A 179 2.66 6.62 -7.32
C GLY A 179 3.67 7.70 -7.72
N HIS A 180 3.52 8.90 -7.17
CA HIS A 180 4.47 10.00 -7.37
C HIS A 180 5.83 9.70 -6.71
N ALA A 181 5.83 9.15 -5.48
CA ALA A 181 7.05 8.76 -4.79
C ALA A 181 7.87 7.73 -5.59
N TYR A 182 7.22 6.74 -6.19
CA TYR A 182 7.92 5.74 -7.03
C TYR A 182 8.65 6.40 -8.20
N TYR A 183 8.01 7.36 -8.86
CA TYR A 183 8.65 8.12 -9.93
C TYR A 183 9.80 8.98 -9.40
N SER A 184 9.60 9.68 -8.29
CA SER A 184 10.63 10.52 -7.69
C SER A 184 11.86 9.72 -7.23
N VAL A 185 11.66 8.51 -6.69
CA VAL A 185 12.76 7.59 -6.34
C VAL A 185 13.57 7.23 -7.59
N LEU A 186 12.90 6.86 -8.69
CA LEU A 186 13.57 6.54 -9.98
C LEU A 186 14.40 7.72 -10.50
N LYS A 187 13.88 8.94 -10.43
CA LYS A 187 14.55 10.16 -10.93
C LYS A 187 15.73 10.57 -10.06
N ASN A 188 15.72 10.24 -8.77
CA ASN A 188 16.76 10.64 -7.82
C ASN A 188 17.67 9.44 -7.44
N ARG A 189 18.00 8.59 -8.42
CA ARG A 189 18.79 7.38 -8.18
C ARG A 189 20.03 7.59 -7.33
N GLU A 190 20.77 8.66 -7.55
CA GLU A 190 22.02 8.97 -6.82
C GLU A 190 21.80 9.04 -5.30
N LYS A 191 20.66 9.57 -4.87
CA LYS A 191 20.31 9.70 -3.46
C LYS A 191 19.57 8.49 -2.90
N THR A 192 18.82 7.78 -3.76
CA THR A 192 17.89 6.73 -3.33
C THR A 192 18.44 5.31 -3.46
N PHE A 193 19.57 5.14 -4.17
CA PHE A 193 20.23 3.85 -4.35
C PHE A 193 20.70 3.27 -3.01
N ASN A 194 20.37 2.01 -2.72
CA ASN A 194 20.69 1.35 -1.44
C ASN A 194 20.11 2.02 -0.19
N ARG A 195 18.96 2.68 -0.31
CA ARG A 195 18.28 3.35 0.81
C ARG A 195 16.98 2.66 1.20
N GLU A 196 16.50 3.01 2.35
CA GLU A 196 15.24 2.53 2.92
C GLU A 196 14.42 3.73 3.39
N TYR A 197 13.13 3.77 3.01
CA TYR A 197 12.25 4.88 3.33
C TYR A 197 10.91 4.39 3.84
N ASN A 198 10.42 4.98 4.93
CA ASN A 198 9.02 4.90 5.28
C ASN A 198 8.25 5.96 4.50
N LEU A 199 7.09 5.59 3.97
CA LEU A 199 6.23 6.47 3.19
C LEU A 199 4.85 6.57 3.84
N PRO A 200 4.73 7.29 4.96
CA PRO A 200 3.44 7.57 5.60
C PRO A 200 2.74 8.76 4.97
N GLY A 201 1.50 9.05 5.40
CA GLY A 201 0.83 10.32 5.13
C GLY A 201 1.49 11.49 5.86
N LYS A 202 0.99 12.71 5.62
CA LYS A 202 1.62 13.97 6.08
C LYS A 202 1.79 14.06 7.59
N SER A 203 0.78 13.69 8.35
CA SER A 203 0.79 13.78 9.81
C SER A 203 0.04 12.62 10.45
N PRO A 204 0.48 12.12 11.59
CA PRO A 204 -0.28 11.15 12.35
C PRO A 204 -1.52 11.80 12.94
N LEU A 205 -2.61 11.02 13.01
CA LEU A 205 -3.84 11.39 13.68
C LEU A 205 -4.34 10.22 14.53
N THR A 206 -5.12 10.51 15.59
CA THR A 206 -5.69 9.43 16.39
C THR A 206 -6.74 8.66 15.55
N TYR A 207 -6.90 7.37 15.84
CA TYR A 207 -7.92 6.57 15.15
C TYR A 207 -9.33 7.16 15.32
N ARG A 208 -9.61 7.76 16.48
CA ARG A 208 -10.85 8.51 16.70
C ARG A 208 -10.99 9.70 15.73
N ASN A 209 -9.96 10.55 15.63
CA ASN A 209 -9.97 11.70 14.73
C ASN A 209 -10.10 11.27 13.26
N LEU A 210 -9.49 10.13 12.89
CA LEU A 210 -9.63 9.54 11.56
C LEU A 210 -11.12 9.22 11.27
N VAL A 211 -11.78 8.52 12.18
CA VAL A 211 -13.21 8.17 12.03
C VAL A 211 -14.09 9.42 11.99
N GLU A 212 -13.85 10.40 12.87
CA GLU A 212 -14.57 11.67 12.90
C GLU A 212 -14.37 12.48 11.59
N CYS A 213 -13.17 12.46 11.03
CA CYS A 213 -12.87 13.09 9.75
C CYS A 213 -13.67 12.45 8.60
N VAL A 214 -13.67 11.12 8.50
CA VAL A 214 -14.45 10.40 7.47
C VAL A 214 -15.95 10.68 7.62
N SER A 215 -16.47 10.65 8.86
CA SER A 215 -17.87 10.95 9.16
C SER A 215 -18.26 12.38 8.70
N ARG A 216 -17.41 13.35 8.98
CA ARG A 216 -17.59 14.75 8.58
C ARG A 216 -17.60 14.91 7.05
N GLU A 217 -16.65 14.29 6.34
CA GLU A 217 -16.58 14.36 4.86
C GLU A 217 -17.77 13.67 4.19
N LEU A 218 -18.34 12.64 4.83
CA LEU A 218 -19.62 12.00 4.41
C LEU A 218 -20.86 12.87 4.67
N GLY A 219 -20.73 14.00 5.39
CA GLY A 219 -21.89 14.78 5.85
C GLY A 219 -22.73 14.04 6.90
N ARG A 220 -22.15 13.06 7.62
CA ARG A 220 -22.82 12.24 8.62
C ARG A 220 -22.48 12.70 10.04
N LYS A 221 -23.37 12.39 10.99
CA LYS A 221 -23.18 12.59 12.44
C LYS A 221 -23.20 11.22 13.12
N ASN A 222 -22.16 10.41 12.84
CA ASN A 222 -22.06 9.10 13.46
C ASN A 222 -21.77 9.23 14.96
N ILE A 223 -22.46 8.40 15.76
CA ILE A 223 -22.24 8.31 17.20
C ILE A 223 -21.15 7.28 17.46
N ILE A 224 -20.00 7.75 17.94
CA ILE A 224 -18.87 6.87 18.26
C ILE A 224 -19.05 6.30 19.64
N VAL A 225 -19.31 5.00 19.72
CA VAL A 225 -19.52 4.26 20.97
C VAL A 225 -18.23 3.54 21.35
N ARG A 226 -17.62 3.92 22.48
CA ARG A 226 -16.42 3.26 22.99
C ARG A 226 -16.75 1.86 23.50
N VAL A 227 -16.05 0.87 23.01
CA VAL A 227 -16.09 -0.51 23.49
C VAL A 227 -14.78 -0.78 24.25
N PRO A 228 -14.80 -1.00 25.57
CA PRO A 228 -13.61 -1.30 26.34
C PRO A 228 -12.82 -2.47 25.73
N LEU A 229 -11.49 -2.35 25.71
CA LEU A 229 -10.63 -3.36 25.09
C LEU A 229 -10.81 -4.75 25.72
N SER A 230 -11.05 -4.81 27.03
CA SER A 230 -11.35 -6.06 27.75
C SER A 230 -12.59 -6.76 27.21
N LEU A 231 -13.67 -6.00 26.92
CA LEU A 231 -14.89 -6.55 26.31
C LEU A 231 -14.66 -6.97 24.87
N SER A 232 -13.83 -6.25 24.12
CA SER A 232 -13.48 -6.60 22.73
C SER A 232 -12.69 -7.91 22.68
N VAL A 233 -11.73 -8.09 23.59
CA VAL A 233 -10.94 -9.32 23.73
C VAL A 233 -11.83 -10.49 24.18
N LEU A 234 -12.72 -10.26 25.14
CA LEU A 234 -13.69 -11.27 25.60
C LEU A 234 -14.62 -11.70 24.46
N GLY A 235 -15.16 -10.72 23.72
CA GLY A 235 -16.01 -10.98 22.55
C GLY A 235 -15.28 -11.78 21.46
N ALA A 236 -14.03 -11.46 21.17
CA ALA A 236 -13.21 -12.22 20.22
C ALA A 236 -12.97 -13.68 20.70
N ARG A 237 -12.71 -13.88 21.98
CA ARG A 237 -12.56 -15.23 22.59
C ARG A 237 -13.83 -16.06 22.49
N ILE A 238 -14.98 -15.47 22.85
CA ILE A 238 -16.31 -16.12 22.77
C ILE A 238 -16.63 -16.46 21.32
N TYR A 239 -16.45 -15.52 20.41
CA TYR A 239 -16.68 -15.73 18.98
C TYR A 239 -15.84 -16.88 18.42
N ASN A 240 -14.55 -16.92 18.74
CA ASN A 240 -13.65 -17.99 18.31
C ASN A 240 -13.99 -19.35 18.94
N ALA A 241 -14.55 -19.38 20.17
CA ALA A 241 -14.99 -20.61 20.80
C ALA A 241 -16.27 -21.18 20.15
N LEU A 242 -17.14 -20.30 19.63
CA LEU A 242 -18.41 -20.68 18.99
C LEU A 242 -18.28 -20.96 17.49
N THR A 243 -17.23 -20.44 16.85
CA THR A 243 -17.01 -20.62 15.41
C THR A 243 -15.80 -21.51 15.15
N LYS A 244 -15.95 -22.55 14.30
CA LYS A 244 -14.85 -23.44 13.91
C LYS A 244 -13.73 -22.74 13.12
N LYS A 245 -13.94 -21.49 12.70
CA LYS A 245 -12.94 -20.65 12.02
C LYS A 245 -12.72 -19.40 12.86
N ALA A 246 -11.52 -19.26 13.42
CA ALA A 246 -11.09 -18.04 14.09
C ALA A 246 -11.01 -16.89 13.06
N VAL A 247 -12.07 -16.07 12.97
CA VAL A 247 -12.15 -14.94 12.03
C VAL A 247 -11.45 -13.70 12.59
N ILE A 248 -11.43 -13.57 13.93
CA ILE A 248 -10.79 -12.44 14.61
C ILE A 248 -9.91 -12.98 15.74
N SER A 249 -8.59 -12.83 15.63
CA SER A 249 -7.71 -13.22 16.72
C SER A 249 -7.66 -12.12 17.81
N VAL A 250 -7.41 -12.53 19.06
CA VAL A 250 -7.16 -11.59 20.15
C VAL A 250 -6.00 -10.64 19.79
N GLU A 251 -4.98 -11.17 19.14
CA GLU A 251 -3.83 -10.40 18.68
C GLU A 251 -4.22 -9.33 17.65
N GLN A 252 -5.16 -9.63 16.73
CA GLN A 252 -5.66 -8.64 15.78
C GLN A 252 -6.36 -7.46 16.51
N VAL A 253 -7.15 -7.75 17.56
CA VAL A 253 -7.79 -6.71 18.37
C VAL A 253 -6.74 -5.86 19.09
N LEU A 254 -5.73 -6.48 19.69
CA LEU A 254 -4.65 -5.78 20.38
C LEU A 254 -3.80 -4.94 19.40
N ARG A 255 -3.53 -5.47 18.20
CA ARG A 255 -2.78 -4.77 17.15
C ARG A 255 -3.46 -3.51 16.62
N MET A 256 -4.79 -3.42 16.77
CA MET A 256 -5.51 -2.18 16.45
C MET A 256 -5.13 -1.02 17.38
N GLN A 257 -4.53 -1.31 18.56
CA GLN A 257 -4.09 -0.30 19.52
C GLN A 257 -2.62 0.13 19.30
N GLU A 258 -1.92 -0.42 18.31
CA GLU A 258 -0.56 0.01 17.99
C GLU A 258 -0.55 1.38 17.32
N ASP A 259 0.39 2.22 17.74
CA ASP A 259 0.73 3.45 17.02
C ASP A 259 1.42 3.11 15.70
N LYS A 260 0.92 3.70 14.63
CA LYS A 260 1.43 3.55 13.26
C LYS A 260 1.78 4.92 12.70
N ALA A 261 2.68 5.58 13.40
CA ALA A 261 3.23 6.89 13.06
C ALA A 261 4.73 6.74 12.76
N PHE A 262 5.18 7.27 11.63
CA PHE A 262 6.53 7.09 11.13
C PHE A 262 7.06 8.41 10.59
N ASP A 263 8.35 8.64 10.76
CA ASP A 263 9.05 9.75 10.14
C ASP A 263 9.32 9.48 8.66
N TYR A 264 9.32 10.56 7.84
CA TYR A 264 9.63 10.53 6.41
C TYR A 264 10.60 11.63 5.96
N GLN A 265 11.31 12.25 6.90
CA GLN A 265 12.23 13.36 6.60
C GLN A 265 13.32 12.96 5.59
N ASP A 266 13.83 11.72 5.66
CA ASP A 266 14.79 11.21 4.69
C ASP A 266 14.19 11.15 3.28
N ALA A 267 12.94 10.70 3.13
CA ALA A 267 12.24 10.69 1.86
C ALA A 267 11.98 12.11 1.32
N ALA A 268 11.62 13.05 2.19
CA ALA A 268 11.43 14.44 1.84
C ALA A 268 12.74 15.08 1.34
N ARG A 269 13.85 14.85 2.05
CA ARG A 269 15.18 15.40 1.71
C ARG A 269 15.73 14.79 0.41
N ASP A 270 15.62 13.47 0.24
CA ASP A 270 16.33 12.76 -0.82
C ASP A 270 15.61 12.82 -2.17
N PHE A 271 14.28 12.83 -2.17
CA PHE A 271 13.49 12.85 -3.41
C PHE A 271 12.22 13.70 -3.37
N GLY A 272 12.11 14.60 -2.39
CA GLY A 272 11.02 15.58 -2.33
C GLY A 272 9.66 14.99 -1.96
N TYR A 273 9.60 13.91 -1.15
CA TYR A 273 8.35 13.33 -0.70
C TYR A 273 7.53 14.31 0.13
N ALA A 274 6.34 14.66 -0.36
CA ALA A 274 5.43 15.62 0.26
C ALA A 274 3.99 15.10 0.17
N PRO A 275 3.58 14.18 1.07
CA PRO A 275 2.27 13.56 1.00
C PRO A 275 1.16 14.52 1.43
N LEU A 276 -0.06 14.23 0.94
CA LEU A 276 -1.29 14.91 1.34
C LEU A 276 -1.60 14.72 2.83
N SER A 277 -2.30 15.69 3.41
CA SER A 277 -2.99 15.47 4.68
C SER A 277 -4.11 14.43 4.49
N PHE A 278 -4.50 13.78 5.60
CA PHE A 278 -5.59 12.80 5.55
C PHE A 278 -6.90 13.46 5.11
N GLU A 279 -7.17 14.69 5.57
CA GLU A 279 -8.36 15.46 5.23
C GLU A 279 -8.46 15.75 3.72
N GLU A 280 -7.34 16.10 3.09
CA GLU A 280 -7.29 16.36 1.65
C GLU A 280 -7.58 15.09 0.85
N GLY A 281 -6.88 13.99 1.19
CA GLY A 281 -7.00 12.73 0.46
C GLY A 281 -8.34 12.02 0.65
N ILE A 282 -8.88 12.01 1.88
CA ILE A 282 -10.14 11.30 2.16
C ILE A 282 -11.34 11.95 1.49
N ARG A 283 -11.28 13.25 1.24
CA ARG A 283 -12.32 13.96 0.48
C ARG A 283 -12.47 13.42 -0.94
N GLU A 284 -11.36 13.06 -1.59
CA GLU A 284 -11.39 12.47 -2.93
C GLU A 284 -12.07 11.08 -2.91
N GLU A 285 -11.72 10.24 -1.96
CA GLU A 285 -12.29 8.89 -1.84
C GLU A 285 -13.78 8.92 -1.46
N VAL A 286 -14.17 9.79 -0.52
CA VAL A 286 -15.58 10.00 -0.15
C VAL A 286 -16.40 10.51 -1.34
N LYS A 287 -15.86 11.43 -2.13
CA LYS A 287 -16.52 11.92 -3.35
C LYS A 287 -16.72 10.80 -4.36
N GLU A 288 -15.72 9.94 -4.58
CA GLU A 288 -15.84 8.75 -5.44
C GLU A 288 -16.93 7.82 -4.91
N TYR A 289 -16.91 7.52 -3.60
CA TYR A 289 -17.89 6.67 -2.95
C TYR A 289 -19.32 7.20 -3.11
N LEU A 290 -19.57 8.48 -2.79
CA LEU A 290 -20.89 9.10 -2.90
C LEU A 290 -21.40 9.15 -4.36
N SER A 291 -20.50 9.37 -5.32
CA SER A 291 -20.85 9.33 -6.74
C SER A 291 -21.29 7.94 -7.19
N ALA A 292 -20.65 6.90 -6.67
CA ALA A 292 -21.03 5.51 -6.93
C ALA A 292 -22.32 5.11 -6.20
N ALA A 293 -22.49 5.54 -4.95
CA ALA A 293 -23.68 5.28 -4.13
C ALA A 293 -24.93 6.02 -4.65
N GLY A 294 -24.77 7.25 -5.15
CA GLY A 294 -25.85 8.05 -5.74
C GLY A 294 -26.41 7.48 -7.05
N LYS A 295 -25.63 6.64 -7.73
CA LYS A 295 -26.12 5.89 -8.91
C LYS A 295 -26.96 4.66 -8.52
N ASN A 296 -27.05 4.31 -7.26
CA ASN A 296 -27.82 3.17 -6.76
C ASN A 296 -28.79 3.61 -5.66
N PRO A 297 -30.02 4.10 -6.00
CA PRO A 297 -30.97 4.65 -5.03
C PRO A 297 -31.53 3.63 -4.02
N LYS A 298 -31.11 2.36 -4.07
CA LYS A 298 -31.52 1.30 -3.11
C LYS A 298 -30.62 1.24 -1.85
N ALA A 299 -29.70 2.17 -1.64
CA ALA A 299 -28.84 2.24 -0.47
C ALA A 299 -29.36 3.24 0.60
N LYS A 300 -30.69 3.40 0.71
CA LYS A 300 -31.34 4.11 1.81
C LYS A 300 -31.86 3.14 2.85
#